data_fa7e0cd619f26a4afc3a5c6738a1b46c
#
_entry.id   fa7e0cd619f26a4afc3a5c6738a1b46c
#
_cell.length_a   1.000
_cell.length_b   1.000
_cell.length_c   1.000
_cell.angle_alpha   90.00
_cell.angle_beta   90.00
_cell.angle_gamma   90.00
#
_symmetry.space_group_name_H-M   'P 1'
#
loop_
_entity.id
_entity.type
_entity.pdbx_description
1 polymer ?
#
loop_
_entity_poly.entity_id
_entity_poly.type
_entity_poly.pdbx_seq_one_letter_code
_entity_poly.pdbx_strand_id
1 'polypeptide(L)'
;MDGLGKEQDAYGLIHADLYPENLLFKSGEVFPIDFEDCGYGYWMWDIGVALCYWPWTEDWYWKRDAFLEGYAQILSLPESQLVHLDLFMAAQYATMVLWASLFIKHDPAMRVEHEKWRERDGNKLLRYFDRS
;
A
#
# COMPACT_ATOMS: atom_id res chain seq x y z
N MET A 1 2.84 13.67 -12.81
CA MET A 1 2.02 13.88 -11.59
C MET A 1 0.92 14.95 -11.76
N ASP A 2 0.84 15.59 -12.89
CA ASP A 2 -0.17 16.65 -13.13
C ASP A 2 -1.62 16.14 -13.28
N GLY A 3 -1.86 14.83 -13.26
CA GLY A 3 -3.20 14.22 -13.32
C GLY A 3 -3.80 13.78 -11.98
N LEU A 4 -3.03 13.86 -10.90
CA LEU A 4 -3.49 13.53 -9.55
C LEU A 4 -3.89 14.82 -8.83
N GLY A 5 -5.01 15.41 -9.18
CA GLY A 5 -5.51 16.61 -8.47
C GLY A 5 -5.57 16.42 -6.95
N LYS A 6 -5.51 17.51 -6.19
CA LYS A 6 -5.80 17.52 -4.73
C LYS A 6 -7.28 17.87 -4.49
N GLU A 7 -8.15 17.36 -5.34
CA GLU A 7 -9.59 17.55 -5.20
C GLU A 7 -10.14 16.63 -4.10
N GLN A 8 -11.35 16.91 -3.62
CA GLN A 8 -11.95 16.17 -2.50
C GLN A 8 -12.22 14.69 -2.81
N ASP A 9 -12.14 14.28 -4.07
CA ASP A 9 -12.30 12.91 -4.55
C ASP A 9 -10.99 12.12 -4.69
N ALA A 10 -9.85 12.73 -4.33
CA ALA A 10 -8.53 12.10 -4.46
C ALA A 10 -7.64 12.25 -3.23
N TYR A 11 -7.89 13.26 -2.38
CA TYR A 11 -6.97 13.69 -1.35
C TYR A 11 -7.69 14.03 -0.04
N GLY A 12 -7.19 13.53 1.07
CA GLY A 12 -7.78 13.74 2.39
C GLY A 12 -6.95 13.13 3.50
N LEU A 13 -7.58 12.88 4.64
CA LEU A 13 -6.92 12.19 5.75
C LEU A 13 -6.74 10.72 5.39
N ILE A 14 -5.51 10.23 5.51
CA ILE A 14 -5.12 8.84 5.28
C ILE A 14 -4.46 8.25 6.53
N HIS A 15 -4.47 6.93 6.63
CA HIS A 15 -3.74 6.19 7.67
C HIS A 15 -2.24 6.17 7.39
N ALA A 16 -1.87 6.11 6.12
CA ALA A 16 -0.53 6.04 5.55
C ALA A 16 0.24 4.74 5.77
N ASP A 17 -0.16 3.91 6.75
CA ASP A 17 0.45 2.61 7.08
C ASP A 17 -0.61 1.49 7.21
N LEU A 18 -1.55 1.41 6.26
CA LEU A 18 -2.72 0.51 6.30
C LEU A 18 -2.37 -0.93 5.90
N TYR A 19 -1.36 -1.50 6.55
CA TYR A 19 -1.00 -2.92 6.38
C TYR A 19 -1.97 -3.86 7.11
N PRO A 20 -2.06 -5.13 6.68
CA PRO A 20 -2.90 -6.14 7.35
C PRO A 20 -2.60 -6.30 8.84
N GLU A 21 -1.36 -6.10 9.26
CA GLU A 21 -0.91 -6.16 10.65
C GLU A 21 -1.51 -5.04 11.51
N ASN A 22 -1.86 -3.91 10.88
CA ASN A 22 -2.52 -2.77 11.52
C ASN A 22 -4.05 -2.84 11.45
N LEU A 23 -4.61 -4.02 11.13
CA LEU A 23 -6.05 -4.27 11.07
C LEU A 23 -6.45 -5.34 12.08
N LEU A 24 -7.28 -4.98 13.06
CA LEU A 24 -7.87 -5.91 14.00
C LEU A 24 -9.25 -6.36 13.52
N PHE A 25 -9.47 -7.65 13.42
CA PHE A 25 -10.74 -8.25 13.03
C PHE A 25 -11.47 -8.77 14.26
N LYS A 26 -12.69 -8.30 14.50
CA LYS A 26 -13.52 -8.74 15.61
C LYS A 26 -15.00 -8.75 15.23
N SER A 27 -15.66 -9.89 15.38
CA SER A 27 -17.11 -10.05 15.15
C SER A 27 -17.58 -9.58 13.75
N GLY A 28 -16.74 -9.75 12.73
CA GLY A 28 -17.06 -9.31 11.34
C GLY A 28 -16.78 -7.83 11.06
N GLU A 29 -16.25 -7.11 12.05
CA GLU A 29 -15.83 -5.71 11.89
C GLU A 29 -14.30 -5.60 11.81
N VAL A 30 -13.80 -4.55 11.17
CA VAL A 30 -12.38 -4.24 11.02
C VAL A 30 -12.07 -2.93 11.73
N PHE A 31 -11.04 -2.95 12.55
CA PHE A 31 -10.58 -1.79 13.32
C PHE A 31 -9.13 -1.50 12.95
N PRO A 32 -8.84 -0.40 12.26
CA PRO A 32 -7.46 0.05 12.05
C PRO A 32 -6.86 0.52 13.38
N ILE A 33 -5.57 0.23 13.55
CA ILE A 33 -4.74 0.63 14.70
C ILE A 33 -3.45 1.24 14.18
N ASP A 34 -2.64 1.83 15.07
CA ASP A 34 -1.33 2.41 14.74
C ASP A 34 -1.41 3.58 13.76
N PHE A 35 -1.99 4.68 14.24
CA PHE A 35 -2.18 5.92 13.49
C PHE A 35 -0.99 6.89 13.57
N GLU A 36 0.21 6.42 13.90
CA GLU A 36 1.38 7.30 14.08
C GLU A 36 1.74 8.04 12.79
N ASP A 37 1.57 7.42 11.64
CA ASP A 37 1.88 7.97 10.32
C ASP A 37 0.70 8.73 9.66
N CYS A 38 -0.46 8.81 10.34
CA CYS A 38 -1.65 9.38 9.74
C CYS A 38 -1.44 10.85 9.37
N GLY A 39 -1.98 11.25 8.22
CA GLY A 39 -1.80 12.60 7.70
C GLY A 39 -2.65 12.87 6.48
N TYR A 40 -2.42 14.02 5.85
CA TYR A 40 -3.09 14.35 4.60
C TYR A 40 -2.32 13.81 3.40
N GLY A 41 -2.97 12.97 2.60
CA GLY A 41 -2.39 12.32 1.43
C GLY A 41 -3.43 11.88 0.42
N TYR A 42 -2.98 11.20 -0.64
CA TYR A 42 -3.87 10.60 -1.61
C TYR A 42 -4.49 9.33 -1.04
N TRP A 43 -5.81 9.14 -1.17
CA TRP A 43 -6.49 7.92 -0.72
C TRP A 43 -5.97 6.67 -1.42
N MET A 44 -5.50 6.81 -2.67
CA MET A 44 -4.83 5.72 -3.39
C MET A 44 -3.55 5.24 -2.71
N TRP A 45 -2.92 6.05 -1.82
CA TRP A 45 -1.80 5.59 -1.01
C TRP A 45 -2.23 4.49 -0.04
N ASP A 46 -3.28 4.72 0.76
CA ASP A 46 -3.81 3.71 1.69
C ASP A 46 -4.26 2.44 0.97
N ILE A 47 -4.94 2.59 -0.16
CA ILE A 47 -5.36 1.47 -0.99
C ILE A 47 -4.14 0.70 -1.52
N GLY A 48 -3.12 1.41 -2.00
CA GLY A 48 -1.87 0.82 -2.46
C GLY A 48 -1.12 0.08 -1.35
N VAL A 49 -1.05 0.65 -0.15
CA VAL A 49 -0.46 0.02 1.05
C VAL A 49 -1.24 -1.25 1.42
N ALA A 50 -2.56 -1.17 1.54
CA ALA A 50 -3.40 -2.31 1.92
C ALA A 50 -3.30 -3.47 0.91
N LEU A 51 -3.15 -3.17 -0.38
CA LEU A 51 -3.13 -4.16 -1.45
C LEU A 51 -1.73 -4.66 -1.83
N CYS A 52 -0.64 -3.97 -1.46
CA CYS A 52 0.72 -4.31 -1.90
C CYS A 52 1.24 -5.69 -1.40
N TYR A 53 0.54 -6.31 -0.45
CA TYR A 53 0.91 -7.61 0.11
C TYR A 53 0.59 -8.80 -0.82
N TRP A 54 -0.48 -8.70 -1.63
CA TRP A 54 -1.06 -9.85 -2.35
C TRP A 54 -0.83 -9.94 -3.86
N PRO A 55 -0.16 -9.02 -4.56
CA PRO A 55 0.05 -9.15 -6.00
C PRO A 55 0.71 -10.47 -6.34
N TRP A 56 0.32 -11.01 -7.50
CA TRP A 56 0.82 -12.29 -8.05
C TRP A 56 0.50 -13.54 -7.24
N THR A 57 -0.41 -13.47 -6.25
CA THR A 57 -1.07 -14.65 -5.68
C THR A 57 -2.26 -15.07 -6.56
N GLU A 58 -2.67 -16.34 -6.53
CA GLU A 58 -3.79 -16.84 -7.34
C GLU A 58 -5.10 -16.08 -7.08
N ASP A 59 -5.28 -15.62 -5.85
CA ASP A 59 -6.46 -14.90 -5.39
C ASP A 59 -6.32 -13.37 -5.44
N TRP A 60 -5.27 -12.84 -6.09
CA TRP A 60 -4.99 -11.41 -6.18
C TRP A 60 -6.19 -10.60 -6.69
N TYR A 61 -6.74 -10.99 -7.84
CA TYR A 61 -7.85 -10.24 -8.45
C TYR A 61 -9.09 -10.23 -7.58
N TRP A 62 -9.40 -11.36 -6.95
CA TRP A 62 -10.51 -11.46 -6.02
C TRP A 62 -10.32 -10.56 -4.80
N LYS A 63 -9.14 -10.58 -4.18
CA LYS A 63 -8.82 -9.73 -3.01
C LYS A 63 -8.88 -8.25 -3.35
N ARG A 64 -8.28 -7.87 -4.48
CA ARG A 64 -8.32 -6.49 -4.98
C ARG A 64 -9.75 -6.01 -5.18
N ASP A 65 -10.54 -6.79 -5.89
CA ASP A 65 -11.90 -6.41 -6.26
C ASP A 65 -12.80 -6.33 -5.01
N ALA A 66 -12.70 -7.29 -4.09
CA ALA A 66 -13.44 -7.27 -2.82
C ALA A 66 -13.05 -6.06 -1.95
N PHE A 67 -11.76 -5.71 -1.90
CA PHE A 67 -11.29 -4.53 -1.17
C PHE A 67 -11.86 -3.24 -1.78
N LEU A 68 -11.76 -3.08 -3.11
CA LEU A 68 -12.24 -1.89 -3.81
C LEU A 68 -13.76 -1.76 -3.73
N GLU A 69 -14.50 -2.87 -3.81
CA GLU A 69 -15.95 -2.89 -3.63
C GLU A 69 -16.36 -2.43 -2.21
N GLY A 70 -15.68 -2.94 -1.18
CA GLY A 70 -15.89 -2.52 0.21
C GLY A 70 -15.55 -1.03 0.41
N TYR A 71 -14.45 -0.57 -0.14
CA TYR A 71 -14.04 0.83 -0.07
C TYR A 71 -15.05 1.77 -0.74
N ALA A 72 -15.56 1.37 -1.91
CA ALA A 72 -16.53 2.14 -2.68
C ALA A 72 -17.90 2.30 -2.00
N GLN A 73 -18.22 1.49 -0.98
CA GLN A 73 -19.43 1.66 -0.17
C GLN A 73 -19.39 2.94 0.68
N ILE A 74 -18.19 3.40 1.03
CA ILE A 74 -18.01 4.59 1.88
C ILE A 74 -17.55 5.78 1.06
N LEU A 75 -16.61 5.55 0.13
CA LEU A 75 -16.01 6.59 -0.69
C LEU A 75 -15.94 6.15 -2.14
N SER A 76 -16.63 6.88 -3.01
CA SER A 76 -16.56 6.63 -4.45
C SER A 76 -15.15 6.92 -4.97
N LEU A 77 -14.56 5.93 -5.62
CA LEU A 77 -13.27 6.07 -6.29
C LEU A 77 -13.51 6.24 -7.80
N PRO A 78 -13.25 7.43 -8.36
CA PRO A 78 -13.32 7.63 -9.79
C PRO A 78 -12.33 6.71 -10.54
N GLU A 79 -12.71 6.24 -11.71
CA GLU A 79 -11.84 5.40 -12.56
C GLU A 79 -10.52 6.10 -12.87
N SER A 80 -10.54 7.43 -12.99
CA SER A 80 -9.35 8.27 -13.15
C SER A 80 -8.33 8.15 -12.01
N GLN A 81 -8.75 7.73 -10.81
CA GLN A 81 -7.87 7.45 -9.67
C GLN A 81 -7.42 5.99 -9.68
N LEU A 82 -8.32 5.06 -10.00
CA LEU A 82 -8.02 3.62 -10.00
C LEU A 82 -6.94 3.23 -11.00
N VAL A 83 -6.83 3.94 -12.13
CA VAL A 83 -5.74 3.72 -13.12
C VAL A 83 -4.34 3.93 -12.54
N HIS A 84 -4.22 4.62 -11.40
CA HIS A 84 -2.95 4.86 -10.71
C HIS A 84 -2.62 3.84 -9.63
N LEU A 85 -3.46 2.83 -9.38
CA LEU A 85 -3.24 1.84 -8.31
C LEU A 85 -1.86 1.19 -8.40
N ASP A 86 -1.49 0.69 -9.57
CA ASP A 86 -0.18 0.04 -9.77
C ASP A 86 0.99 0.98 -9.47
N LEU A 87 0.85 2.28 -9.79
CA LEU A 87 1.86 3.30 -9.47
C LEU A 87 2.01 3.48 -7.95
N PHE A 88 0.90 3.56 -7.21
CA PHE A 88 0.94 3.70 -5.74
C PHE A 88 1.51 2.45 -5.08
N MET A 89 1.19 1.25 -5.57
CA MET A 89 1.79 0.01 -5.11
C MET A 89 3.30 -0.04 -5.37
N ALA A 90 3.74 0.41 -6.56
CA ALA A 90 5.17 0.50 -6.89
C ALA A 90 5.90 1.52 -6.00
N ALA A 91 5.29 2.68 -5.73
CA ALA A 91 5.82 3.66 -4.80
C ALA A 91 5.96 3.08 -3.39
N GLN A 92 5.00 2.26 -2.95
CA GLN A 92 5.08 1.59 -1.66
C GLN A 92 6.23 0.56 -1.61
N TYR A 93 6.43 -0.24 -2.65
CA TYR A 93 7.61 -1.14 -2.70
C TYR A 93 8.92 -0.38 -2.65
N ALA A 94 9.03 0.76 -3.35
CA ALA A 94 10.21 1.62 -3.28
C ALA A 94 10.45 2.13 -1.85
N THR A 95 9.41 2.57 -1.16
CA THR A 95 9.48 3.01 0.25
C THR A 95 9.98 1.89 1.15
N MET A 96 9.45 0.66 1.01
CA MET A 96 9.88 -0.49 1.80
C MET A 96 11.34 -0.89 1.54
N VAL A 97 11.80 -0.82 0.29
CA VAL A 97 13.22 -1.06 -0.05
C VAL A 97 14.13 -0.03 0.61
N LEU A 98 13.74 1.25 0.60
CA LEU A 98 14.49 2.32 1.24
C LEU A 98 14.53 2.14 2.75
N TRP A 99 13.37 1.85 3.36
CA TRP A 99 13.24 1.60 4.80
C TRP A 99 14.11 0.41 5.24
N ALA A 100 13.97 -0.75 4.59
CA ALA A 100 14.78 -1.92 4.88
C ALA A 100 16.29 -1.64 4.72
N SER A 101 16.68 -0.87 3.70
CA SER A 101 18.07 -0.50 3.45
C SER A 101 18.65 0.40 4.57
N LEU A 102 17.81 1.28 5.14
CA LEU A 102 18.19 2.11 6.29
C LEU A 102 18.44 1.23 7.52
N PHE A 103 17.51 0.31 7.82
CA PHE A 103 17.60 -0.52 9.02
C PHE A 103 18.70 -1.60 8.96
N ILE A 104 19.11 -2.06 7.78
CA ILE A 104 20.30 -2.93 7.60
C ILE A 104 21.54 -2.31 8.26
N LYS A 105 21.64 -0.97 8.26
CA LYS A 105 22.76 -0.26 8.89
C LYS A 105 22.59 -0.06 10.40
N HIS A 106 21.36 0.19 10.84
CA HIS A 106 21.06 0.69 12.17
C HIS A 106 20.59 -0.37 13.15
N ASP A 107 20.14 -1.53 12.65
CA ASP A 107 19.72 -2.67 13.45
C ASP A 107 20.46 -3.96 13.04
N PRO A 108 21.66 -4.21 13.57
CA PRO A 108 22.42 -5.40 13.24
C PRO A 108 21.73 -6.71 13.64
N ALA A 109 20.87 -6.69 14.66
CA ALA A 109 20.16 -7.87 15.15
C ALA A 109 19.12 -8.38 14.14
N MET A 110 18.49 -7.47 13.40
CA MET A 110 17.45 -7.78 12.41
C MET A 110 17.96 -7.70 10.96
N ARG A 111 19.27 -7.57 10.77
CA ARG A 111 19.88 -7.36 9.45
C ARG A 111 19.45 -8.39 8.41
N VAL A 112 19.44 -9.67 8.76
CA VAL A 112 19.08 -10.76 7.83
C VAL A 112 17.63 -10.65 7.38
N GLU A 113 16.72 -10.28 8.29
CA GLU A 113 15.31 -10.07 7.95
C GLU A 113 15.12 -8.84 7.06
N HIS A 114 15.80 -7.73 7.36
CA HIS A 114 15.77 -6.53 6.53
C HIS A 114 16.34 -6.78 5.12
N GLU A 115 17.39 -7.59 4.98
CA GLU A 115 17.93 -8.00 3.68
C GLU A 115 16.90 -8.81 2.87
N LYS A 116 16.18 -9.74 3.51
CA LYS A 116 15.09 -10.51 2.86
C LYS A 116 13.94 -9.61 2.42
N TRP A 117 13.51 -8.67 3.27
CA TRP A 117 12.43 -7.74 2.94
C TRP A 117 12.82 -6.84 1.77
N ARG A 118 14.03 -6.29 1.80
CA ARG A 118 14.56 -5.47 0.71
C ARG A 118 14.59 -6.24 -0.61
N GLU A 119 15.03 -7.49 -0.61
CA GLU A 119 15.06 -8.34 -1.82
C GLU A 119 13.64 -8.66 -2.31
N ARG A 120 12.74 -9.04 -1.41
CA ARG A 120 11.34 -9.34 -1.73
C ARG A 120 10.66 -8.16 -2.42
N ASP A 121 10.75 -6.98 -1.81
CA ASP A 121 10.04 -5.80 -2.28
C ASP A 121 10.74 -5.17 -3.48
N GLY A 122 12.07 -5.28 -3.56
CA GLY A 122 12.83 -4.93 -4.74
C GLY A 122 12.44 -5.77 -5.96
N ASN A 123 12.23 -7.08 -5.80
CA ASN A 123 11.75 -7.95 -6.87
C ASN A 123 10.32 -7.59 -7.32
N LYS A 124 9.44 -7.19 -6.39
CA LYS A 124 8.09 -6.72 -6.74
C LYS A 124 8.15 -5.39 -7.53
N LEU A 125 9.02 -4.47 -7.11
CA LEU A 125 9.24 -3.20 -7.80
C LEU A 125 9.77 -3.42 -9.22
N LEU A 126 10.76 -4.30 -9.41
CA LEU A 126 11.29 -4.63 -10.73
C LEU A 126 10.21 -5.19 -11.66
N ARG A 127 9.35 -6.08 -11.17
CA ARG A 127 8.22 -6.61 -11.95
C ARG A 127 7.23 -5.54 -12.40
N TYR A 128 7.09 -4.46 -11.66
CA TYR A 128 6.28 -3.32 -12.08
C TYR A 128 6.86 -2.67 -13.34
N PHE A 129 8.17 -2.43 -13.36
CA PHE A 129 8.84 -1.82 -14.50
C PHE A 129 8.91 -2.73 -15.73
N ASP A 130 8.97 -4.06 -15.55
CA ASP A 130 8.99 -5.02 -16.65
C ASP A 130 7.64 -5.10 -17.41
N ARG A 131 6.57 -4.52 -16.87
CA ARG A 131 5.22 -4.48 -17.47
C ARG A 131 4.93 -3.19 -18.25
N SER A 132 5.72 -2.16 -18.01
CA SER A 132 5.60 -0.85 -18.64
C SER A 132 6.48 -0.75 -19.87
#